data_4b5f95a1ea6bd52040578cf8f954ee63
#
_entry.id   4b5f95a1ea6bd52040578cf8f954ee63
#
_cell.length_a   1.000
_cell.length_b   1.000
_cell.length_c   1.000
_cell.angle_alpha   90.00
_cell.angle_beta   90.00
_cell.angle_gamma   90.00
#
_symmetry.space_group_name_H-M   'P 1'
#
loop_
_entity.id
_entity.type
_entity.pdbx_description
1 polymer ?
#
loop_
_entity_poly.entity_id
_entity_poly.type
_entity_poly.pdbx_seq_one_letter_code
_entity_poly.pdbx_strand_id
1 'polypeptide(L)'
;MGSWLQNRIYCRTVAGDRALQSTERALPSDYRRILQIVGTRAHPDVIRGFLRHIPDDLLGDWIGELHELGLLGSAPADGDDDPDFTYPLQPMHLNGSAPKPDDTGRTVKEVRAAQEALDRAGAYLFQDRLKNRPALARKANAIRVLVVEDDPDQAALANLRVSTAGYAVRVAFNFKQLIAEVRGPLPDLLLLDVNLPDGDGFDILGRIRRHRKLALLPVVMLTARTDPQDVRRGLEVGADGYITKPYSKKIRTECIRCVLKPA
;
A
#
# COMPACT_ATOMS: atom_id res chain seq x y z
N MET A 1 -6.57 -13.90 -21.71
CA MET A 1 -5.81 -12.77 -21.13
C MET A 1 -5.60 -11.76 -22.25
N GLY A 2 -6.30 -10.65 -22.20
CA GLY A 2 -6.24 -9.63 -23.25
C GLY A 2 -4.83 -9.00 -23.30
N SER A 3 -4.23 -9.02 -24.47
CA SER A 3 -2.85 -8.55 -24.75
C SER A 3 -2.63 -7.04 -24.51
N TRP A 4 -3.67 -6.28 -24.20
CA TRP A 4 -3.65 -4.83 -24.05
C TRP A 4 -3.22 -4.36 -22.64
N LEU A 5 -3.24 -5.25 -21.63
CA LEU A 5 -2.73 -4.97 -20.29
C LEU A 5 -1.19 -5.06 -20.19
N GLN A 6 -0.54 -5.66 -21.18
CA GLN A 6 0.88 -5.94 -21.09
C GLN A 6 1.70 -4.73 -21.58
N ASN A 7 2.60 -4.26 -20.72
CA ASN A 7 3.64 -3.27 -21.02
C ASN A 7 3.16 -1.83 -21.28
N ARG A 8 2.06 -1.39 -20.66
CA ARG A 8 1.61 0.01 -20.68
C ARG A 8 1.48 0.56 -19.26
N ILE A 9 1.73 1.83 -19.12
CA ILE A 9 1.46 2.58 -17.91
C ILE A 9 0.30 3.52 -18.22
N TYR A 10 -0.69 3.54 -17.34
CA TYR A 10 -1.81 4.46 -17.45
C TYR A 10 -1.57 5.69 -16.58
N CYS A 11 -1.96 6.85 -17.08
CA CYS A 11 -1.94 8.11 -16.35
C CYS A 11 -3.31 8.78 -16.47
N ARG A 12 -3.71 9.46 -15.42
CA ARG A 12 -4.90 10.29 -15.48
C ARG A 12 -4.58 11.56 -16.26
N THR A 13 -5.46 11.92 -17.19
CA THR A 13 -5.35 13.15 -17.98
C THR A 13 -5.91 14.35 -17.23
N VAL A 14 -5.68 15.56 -17.73
CA VAL A 14 -6.32 16.78 -17.21
C VAL A 14 -7.86 16.68 -17.29
N ALA A 15 -8.40 16.02 -18.32
CA ALA A 15 -9.82 15.74 -18.43
C ALA A 15 -10.30 14.76 -17.34
N GLY A 16 -9.49 13.72 -17.02
CA GLY A 16 -9.73 12.78 -15.94
C GLY A 16 -9.74 13.46 -14.57
N ASP A 17 -8.82 14.40 -14.32
CA ASP A 17 -8.79 15.20 -13.09
C ASP A 17 -10.06 16.06 -12.95
N ARG A 18 -10.45 16.75 -14.01
CA ARG A 18 -11.69 17.53 -14.04
C ARG A 18 -12.93 16.67 -13.82
N ALA A 19 -12.99 15.49 -14.43
CA ALA A 19 -14.09 14.55 -14.30
C ALA A 19 -14.25 14.02 -12.85
N LEU A 20 -13.15 13.86 -12.11
CA LEU A 20 -13.20 13.52 -10.68
C LEU A 20 -13.72 14.64 -9.80
N GLN A 21 -13.40 15.90 -10.15
CA GLN A 21 -13.80 17.08 -9.39
C GLN A 21 -15.23 17.53 -9.74
N SER A 22 -15.75 17.16 -10.91
CA SER A 22 -17.07 17.57 -11.38
C SER A 22 -18.19 16.77 -10.71
N THR A 23 -19.17 17.49 -10.19
CA THR A 23 -20.44 16.92 -9.72
C THR A 23 -21.49 16.82 -10.83
N GLU A 24 -21.29 17.49 -11.97
CA GLU A 24 -22.30 17.61 -13.05
C GLU A 24 -22.34 16.42 -14.01
N ARG A 25 -21.24 15.68 -14.17
CA ARG A 25 -21.23 14.40 -14.91
C ARG A 25 -21.00 13.25 -13.94
N ALA A 26 -22.07 12.54 -13.63
CA ALA A 26 -22.01 11.34 -12.79
C ALA A 26 -21.25 10.22 -13.52
N LEU A 27 -19.91 10.23 -13.42
CA LEU A 27 -19.14 9.05 -13.76
C LEU A 27 -19.57 7.88 -12.86
N PRO A 28 -19.75 6.66 -13.41
CA PRO A 28 -19.97 5.46 -12.62
C PRO A 28 -18.94 5.32 -11.50
N SER A 29 -19.34 4.76 -10.36
CA SER A 29 -18.49 4.60 -9.17
C SER A 29 -17.19 3.89 -9.47
N ASP A 30 -17.24 2.86 -10.33
CA ASP A 30 -16.09 2.03 -10.69
C ASP A 30 -15.10 2.80 -11.54
N TYR A 31 -15.57 3.64 -12.47
CA TYR A 31 -14.72 4.53 -13.28
C TYR A 31 -14.01 5.57 -12.43
N ARG A 32 -14.72 6.16 -11.45
CA ARG A 32 -14.08 7.06 -10.47
C ARG A 32 -12.98 6.35 -9.68
N ARG A 33 -13.26 5.12 -9.27
CA ARG A 33 -12.31 4.31 -8.51
C ARG A 33 -11.07 3.98 -9.31
N ILE A 34 -11.21 3.62 -10.60
CA ILE A 34 -10.08 3.41 -11.52
C ILE A 34 -9.28 4.70 -11.65
N LEU A 35 -9.93 5.84 -11.92
CA LEU A 35 -9.24 7.13 -12.06
C LEU A 35 -8.51 7.55 -10.77
N GLN A 36 -9.07 7.25 -9.58
CA GLN A 36 -8.40 7.50 -8.30
C GLN A 36 -7.17 6.64 -8.11
N ILE A 37 -7.27 5.34 -8.44
CA ILE A 37 -6.15 4.39 -8.33
C ILE A 37 -5.02 4.74 -9.29
N VAL A 38 -5.35 5.11 -10.54
CA VAL A 38 -4.36 5.44 -11.57
C VAL A 38 -3.54 6.67 -11.17
N GLY A 39 -4.16 7.68 -10.55
CA GLY A 39 -3.46 8.89 -10.14
C GLY A 39 -2.66 9.51 -11.29
N THR A 40 -1.41 9.86 -11.01
CA THR A 40 -0.49 10.42 -12.02
C THR A 40 0.08 9.34 -12.93
N ARG A 41 0.25 8.13 -12.44
CA ARG A 41 0.82 7.01 -13.22
C ARG A 41 0.58 5.67 -12.50
N ALA A 42 0.02 4.66 -13.19
CA ALA A 42 -0.17 3.32 -12.64
C ALA A 42 -0.01 2.22 -13.69
N HIS A 43 0.64 1.13 -13.29
CA HIS A 43 0.68 -0.11 -14.08
C HIS A 43 -0.66 -0.87 -13.94
N PRO A 44 -1.14 -1.59 -14.96
CA PRO A 44 -2.36 -2.40 -14.89
C PRO A 44 -2.41 -3.36 -13.69
N ASP A 45 -1.27 -3.97 -13.34
CA ASP A 45 -1.19 -4.88 -12.18
C ASP A 45 -1.49 -4.17 -10.86
N VAL A 46 -1.18 -2.87 -10.75
CA VAL A 46 -1.52 -2.04 -9.59
C VAL A 46 -3.03 -1.83 -9.55
N ILE A 47 -3.62 -1.43 -10.68
CA ILE A 47 -5.07 -1.21 -10.78
C ILE A 47 -5.80 -2.52 -10.42
N ARG A 48 -5.35 -3.63 -10.99
CA ARG A 48 -5.87 -4.96 -10.69
C ARG A 48 -5.70 -5.36 -9.21
N GLY A 49 -4.56 -5.03 -8.61
CA GLY A 49 -4.29 -5.27 -7.20
C GLY A 49 -5.33 -4.65 -6.27
N PHE A 50 -5.84 -3.47 -6.61
CA PHE A 50 -6.89 -2.79 -5.87
C PHE A 50 -8.32 -3.24 -6.22
N LEU A 51 -8.55 -3.74 -7.44
CA LEU A 51 -9.86 -4.10 -7.98
C LEU A 51 -10.01 -5.61 -8.23
N ARG A 52 -9.43 -6.44 -7.36
CA ARG A 52 -9.42 -7.92 -7.48
C ARG A 52 -10.79 -8.58 -7.52
N HIS A 53 -11.83 -7.88 -7.06
CA HIS A 53 -13.21 -8.35 -7.08
C HIS A 53 -13.88 -8.18 -8.45
N ILE A 54 -13.24 -7.47 -9.38
CA ILE A 54 -13.73 -7.21 -10.73
C ILE A 54 -13.07 -8.22 -11.68
N PRO A 55 -13.84 -8.91 -12.55
CA PRO A 55 -13.29 -9.78 -13.58
C PRO A 55 -12.34 -9.02 -14.52
N ASP A 56 -11.29 -9.71 -15.02
CA ASP A 56 -10.22 -9.10 -15.81
C ASP A 56 -10.69 -8.53 -17.14
N ASP A 57 -11.62 -9.19 -17.80
CA ASP A 57 -12.25 -8.77 -19.03
C ASP A 57 -13.04 -7.46 -18.81
N LEU A 58 -13.84 -7.40 -17.78
CA LEU A 58 -14.64 -6.23 -17.44
C LEU A 58 -13.77 -5.04 -17.01
N LEU A 59 -12.72 -5.28 -16.20
CA LEU A 59 -11.77 -4.24 -15.83
C LEU A 59 -11.07 -3.67 -17.06
N GLY A 60 -10.81 -4.56 -18.01
CA GLY A 60 -10.23 -4.22 -19.29
C GLY A 60 -11.08 -3.31 -20.12
N ASP A 61 -12.31 -3.65 -20.26
CA ASP A 61 -13.27 -2.86 -21.02
C ASP A 61 -13.39 -1.46 -20.40
N TRP A 62 -13.50 -1.36 -19.09
CA TRP A 62 -13.60 -0.06 -18.40
C TRP A 62 -12.37 0.82 -18.55
N ILE A 63 -11.17 0.25 -18.52
CA ILE A 63 -9.94 1.02 -18.75
C ILE A 63 -9.88 1.47 -20.22
N GLY A 64 -10.31 0.60 -21.16
CA GLY A 64 -10.42 0.94 -22.58
C GLY A 64 -11.37 2.10 -22.81
N GLU A 65 -12.57 2.07 -22.24
CA GLU A 65 -13.57 3.15 -22.33
C GLU A 65 -13.06 4.46 -21.73
N LEU A 66 -12.40 4.40 -20.55
CA LEU A 66 -11.80 5.59 -19.94
C LEU A 66 -10.69 6.20 -20.80
N HIS A 67 -9.94 5.36 -21.53
CA HIS A 67 -8.94 5.80 -22.49
C HIS A 67 -9.58 6.44 -23.72
N GLU A 68 -10.61 5.82 -24.28
CA GLU A 68 -11.39 6.37 -25.42
C GLU A 68 -12.06 7.69 -25.08
N LEU A 69 -12.56 7.84 -23.87
CA LEU A 69 -13.12 9.09 -23.36
C LEU A 69 -12.06 10.17 -23.07
N GLY A 70 -10.78 9.85 -23.28
CA GLY A 70 -9.67 10.76 -23.01
C GLY A 70 -9.45 11.08 -21.53
N LEU A 71 -10.04 10.29 -20.62
CA LEU A 71 -9.89 10.45 -19.16
C LEU A 71 -8.63 9.76 -18.63
N LEU A 72 -8.17 8.72 -19.34
CA LEU A 72 -6.87 8.07 -19.15
C LEU A 72 -6.00 8.25 -20.39
N GLY A 73 -4.72 8.50 -20.17
CA GLY A 73 -3.66 8.37 -21.14
C GLY A 73 -2.90 7.06 -20.93
N SER A 74 -2.20 6.58 -21.95
CA SER A 74 -1.30 5.43 -21.82
C SER A 74 0.05 5.71 -22.48
N ALA A 75 1.12 5.23 -21.85
CA ALA A 75 2.47 5.26 -22.38
C ALA A 75 3.09 3.87 -22.31
N PRO A 76 4.08 3.54 -23.17
CA PRO A 76 4.86 2.32 -23.00
C PRO A 76 5.48 2.26 -21.60
N ALA A 77 5.56 1.09 -21.03
CA ALA A 77 6.30 0.87 -19.78
C ALA A 77 7.79 0.76 -20.15
N ASP A 78 8.44 1.88 -20.37
CA ASP A 78 9.89 1.89 -20.56
C ASP A 78 10.58 1.64 -19.23
N GLY A 79 11.55 0.72 -19.27
CA GLY A 79 12.61 0.43 -18.31
C GLY A 79 12.47 0.80 -16.83
N ASP A 80 13.36 0.29 -16.05
CA ASP A 80 13.49 0.34 -14.58
C ASP A 80 13.48 1.73 -13.89
N ASP A 81 13.31 2.82 -14.63
CA ASP A 81 13.23 4.20 -14.12
C ASP A 81 11.78 4.57 -13.76
N ASP A 82 11.36 4.19 -12.53
CA ASP A 82 10.13 4.71 -11.95
C ASP A 82 10.41 6.09 -11.31
N PRO A 83 9.91 7.20 -11.91
CA PRO A 83 10.18 8.54 -11.41
C PRO A 83 9.62 8.79 -10.00
N ASP A 84 8.68 7.99 -9.52
CA ASP A 84 8.08 8.13 -8.19
C ASP A 84 9.09 7.88 -7.04
N PHE A 85 10.20 7.20 -7.32
CA PHE A 85 11.29 6.99 -6.37
C PHE A 85 12.54 7.86 -6.62
N THR A 86 12.57 8.64 -7.71
CA THR A 86 13.72 9.50 -8.06
C THR A 86 13.55 10.94 -7.56
N TYR A 87 12.32 11.38 -7.28
CA TYR A 87 12.05 12.76 -6.84
C TYR A 87 11.85 12.86 -5.33
N PRO A 88 12.27 14.02 -4.71
CA PRO A 88 12.02 14.27 -3.28
C PRO A 88 10.53 14.22 -2.94
N LEU A 89 10.24 13.83 -1.70
CA LEU A 89 8.89 13.81 -1.15
C LEU A 89 8.27 15.21 -1.23
N GLN A 90 7.38 15.42 -2.18
CA GLN A 90 6.44 16.53 -2.09
C GLN A 90 5.24 16.07 -1.28
N PRO A 91 4.75 16.86 -0.31
CA PRO A 91 3.55 16.53 0.45
C PRO A 91 2.40 16.32 -0.54
N MET A 92 1.86 15.10 -0.58
CA MET A 92 0.62 14.86 -1.30
C MET A 92 -0.51 15.48 -0.48
N HIS A 93 -0.99 16.64 -0.91
CA HIS A 93 -2.29 17.10 -0.47
C HIS A 93 -3.33 16.13 -1.03
N LEU A 94 -3.75 15.18 -0.20
CA LEU A 94 -4.96 14.40 -0.44
C LEU A 94 -6.16 15.34 -0.30
N ASN A 95 -6.35 16.23 -1.29
CA ASN A 95 -7.64 16.89 -1.51
C ASN A 95 -8.59 15.84 -2.09
N GLY A 96 -8.90 14.83 -1.30
CA GLY A 96 -9.91 13.83 -1.60
C GLY A 96 -11.21 14.23 -0.96
N SER A 97 -12.18 14.59 -1.79
CA SER A 97 -13.58 14.63 -1.38
C SER A 97 -13.97 13.33 -0.68
N ALA A 98 -14.72 13.46 0.41
CA ALA A 98 -15.20 12.37 1.26
C ALA A 98 -15.77 11.18 0.46
N PRO A 99 -15.50 9.93 0.87
CA PRO A 99 -16.05 8.74 0.23
C PRO A 99 -17.57 8.72 0.30
N LYS A 100 -18.19 8.10 -0.72
CA LYS A 100 -19.68 8.01 -0.83
C LYS A 100 -20.29 7.17 0.32
N PRO A 101 -21.58 7.38 0.67
CA PRO A 101 -22.24 6.83 1.87
C PRO A 101 -22.16 5.33 2.10
N ASP A 102 -22.09 4.50 1.04
CA ASP A 102 -22.07 3.03 1.16
C ASP A 102 -20.68 2.46 1.52
N ASP A 103 -19.62 3.12 1.07
CA ASP A 103 -18.24 2.81 1.48
C ASP A 103 -17.94 3.33 2.90
N THR A 104 -18.61 4.42 3.33
CA THR A 104 -18.43 5.02 4.66
C THR A 104 -18.87 4.08 5.78
N GLY A 105 -19.93 3.33 5.60
CA GLY A 105 -20.44 2.43 6.65
C GLY A 105 -19.49 1.25 6.92
N ARG A 106 -18.90 0.67 5.88
CA ARG A 106 -17.92 -0.43 6.02
C ARG A 106 -16.59 0.09 6.55
N THR A 107 -16.08 1.18 6.01
CA THR A 107 -14.84 1.83 6.45
C THR A 107 -14.93 2.28 7.91
N VAL A 108 -16.05 2.88 8.34
CA VAL A 108 -16.24 3.30 9.74
C VAL A 108 -16.23 2.11 10.70
N LYS A 109 -16.93 1.01 10.34
CA LYS A 109 -16.92 -0.22 11.16
C LYS A 109 -15.52 -0.83 11.24
N GLU A 110 -14.79 -0.85 10.15
CA GLU A 110 -13.45 -1.42 10.08
C GLU A 110 -12.43 -0.56 10.85
N VAL A 111 -12.49 0.77 10.73
CA VAL A 111 -11.67 1.70 11.50
C VAL A 111 -11.93 1.55 13.00
N ARG A 112 -13.19 1.44 13.42
CA ARG A 112 -13.55 1.24 14.81
C ARG A 112 -13.05 -0.11 15.33
N ALA A 113 -13.24 -1.19 14.59
CA ALA A 113 -12.74 -2.52 14.95
C ALA A 113 -11.21 -2.55 15.03
N ALA A 114 -10.53 -1.85 14.10
CA ALA A 114 -9.08 -1.71 14.12
C ALA A 114 -8.61 -0.97 15.38
N GLN A 115 -9.25 0.14 15.73
CA GLN A 115 -8.91 0.93 16.90
C GLN A 115 -9.11 0.13 18.20
N GLU A 116 -10.27 -0.51 18.37
CA GLU A 116 -10.55 -1.36 19.54
C GLU A 116 -9.54 -2.52 19.66
N ALA A 117 -9.08 -3.07 18.52
CA ALA A 117 -8.06 -4.11 18.53
C ALA A 117 -6.66 -3.56 18.84
N LEU A 118 -6.31 -2.37 18.34
CA LEU A 118 -5.03 -1.70 18.63
C LEU A 118 -4.95 -1.36 20.12
N ASP A 119 -6.00 -0.82 20.72
CA ASP A 119 -6.05 -0.47 22.15
C ASP A 119 -5.97 -1.71 23.04
N ARG A 120 -6.63 -2.79 22.66
CA ARG A 120 -6.70 -4.04 23.44
C ARG A 120 -5.49 -4.94 23.24
N ALA A 121 -5.04 -5.10 22.00
CA ALA A 121 -4.05 -6.09 21.61
C ALA A 121 -2.77 -5.50 21.01
N GLY A 122 -2.70 -4.19 20.80
CA GLY A 122 -1.54 -3.51 20.23
C GLY A 122 -1.27 -3.83 18.75
N ALA A 123 -2.19 -4.51 18.07
CA ALA A 123 -2.07 -4.82 16.66
C ALA A 123 -3.42 -5.07 16.00
N TYR A 124 -3.51 -4.73 14.72
CA TYR A 124 -4.64 -5.07 13.86
C TYR A 124 -4.17 -5.42 12.44
N LEU A 125 -4.78 -6.44 11.85
CA LEU A 125 -4.52 -6.86 10.48
C LEU A 125 -5.79 -6.77 9.64
N PHE A 126 -5.70 -6.14 8.48
CA PHE A 126 -6.82 -5.99 7.54
C PHE A 126 -7.09 -7.30 6.82
N GLN A 127 -8.04 -8.09 7.34
CA GLN A 127 -8.33 -9.45 6.90
C GLN A 127 -8.68 -9.54 5.41
N ASP A 128 -9.43 -8.58 4.89
CA ASP A 128 -9.82 -8.57 3.47
C ASP A 128 -8.62 -8.42 2.54
N ARG A 129 -7.55 -7.76 2.98
CA ARG A 129 -6.30 -7.66 2.22
C ARG A 129 -5.45 -8.94 2.30
N LEU A 130 -5.56 -9.67 3.40
CA LEU A 130 -4.75 -10.86 3.66
C LEU A 130 -5.39 -12.16 3.15
N LYS A 131 -6.72 -12.22 2.98
CA LYS A 131 -7.46 -13.42 2.58
C LYS A 131 -6.93 -14.04 1.29
N ASN A 132 -6.63 -13.21 0.30
CA ASN A 132 -6.24 -13.64 -1.05
C ASN A 132 -4.72 -13.68 -1.25
N ARG A 133 -3.91 -13.51 -0.21
CA ARG A 133 -2.46 -13.65 -0.32
C ARG A 133 -2.07 -15.13 -0.32
N PRO A 134 -1.27 -15.58 -1.30
CA PRO A 134 -0.73 -16.93 -1.26
C PRO A 134 0.19 -17.08 -0.05
N ALA A 135 0.19 -18.27 0.55
CA ALA A 135 1.18 -18.61 1.56
C ALA A 135 2.58 -18.63 0.93
N LEU A 136 3.57 -18.13 1.66
CA LEU A 136 4.95 -18.22 1.21
C LEU A 136 5.46 -19.66 1.43
N ALA A 137 5.67 -20.38 0.33
CA ALA A 137 6.27 -21.72 0.36
C ALA A 137 7.78 -21.66 0.67
N ARG A 138 8.17 -20.94 1.72
CA ARG A 138 9.57 -20.75 2.16
C ARG A 138 9.68 -20.96 3.66
N LYS A 139 10.83 -21.51 4.07
CA LYS A 139 11.20 -21.58 5.50
C LYS A 139 11.40 -20.16 6.06
N ALA A 140 11.15 -19.98 7.34
CA ALA A 140 11.24 -18.67 7.99
C ALA A 140 12.58 -17.94 7.74
N ASN A 141 13.70 -18.67 7.78
CA ASN A 141 15.04 -18.11 7.56
C ASN A 141 15.29 -17.58 6.12
N ALA A 142 14.48 -18.00 5.16
CA ALA A 142 14.53 -17.51 3.79
C ALA A 142 13.58 -16.33 3.53
N ILE A 143 12.75 -15.97 4.50
CA ILE A 143 11.82 -14.83 4.44
C ILE A 143 12.56 -13.57 4.87
N ARG A 144 12.48 -12.54 4.03
CA ARG A 144 13.17 -11.25 4.21
C ARG A 144 12.20 -10.20 4.70
N VAL A 145 12.47 -9.67 5.88
CA VAL A 145 11.72 -8.56 6.47
C VAL A 145 12.57 -7.30 6.42
N LEU A 146 12.05 -6.24 5.85
CA LEU A 146 12.66 -4.92 5.90
C LEU A 146 11.95 -4.09 6.97
N VAL A 147 12.72 -3.57 7.92
CA VAL A 147 12.25 -2.67 8.96
C VAL A 147 12.71 -1.26 8.61
N VAL A 148 11.77 -0.31 8.58
CA VAL A 148 12.06 1.12 8.39
C VAL A 148 11.69 1.85 9.66
N GLU A 149 12.72 2.31 10.38
CA GLU A 149 12.62 2.89 11.72
C GLU A 149 13.79 3.85 11.92
N ASP A 150 13.52 5.11 12.22
CA ASP A 150 14.55 6.15 12.33
C ASP A 150 15.29 6.11 13.67
N ASP A 151 14.65 5.67 14.73
CA ASP A 151 15.26 5.52 16.05
C ASP A 151 16.19 4.27 16.06
N PRO A 152 17.51 4.43 16.29
CA PRO A 152 18.45 3.32 16.26
C PRO A 152 18.18 2.24 17.31
N ASP A 153 17.69 2.61 18.48
CA ASP A 153 17.42 1.67 19.58
C ASP A 153 16.17 0.86 19.26
N GLN A 154 15.12 1.49 18.72
CA GLN A 154 13.93 0.81 18.28
C GLN A 154 14.20 -0.08 17.06
N ALA A 155 15.02 0.38 16.12
CA ALA A 155 15.47 -0.38 14.96
C ALA A 155 16.28 -1.62 15.39
N ALA A 156 17.23 -1.46 16.32
CA ALA A 156 18.01 -2.58 16.88
C ALA A 156 17.10 -3.59 17.61
N LEU A 157 16.15 -3.11 18.40
CA LEU A 157 15.17 -3.95 19.09
C LEU A 157 14.26 -4.68 18.10
N ALA A 158 13.83 -4.01 17.03
CA ALA A 158 13.07 -4.60 15.94
C ALA A 158 13.87 -5.71 15.26
N ASN A 159 15.10 -5.42 14.87
CA ASN A 159 16.01 -6.38 14.26
C ASN A 159 16.19 -7.62 15.15
N LEU A 160 16.55 -7.42 16.42
CA LEU A 160 16.74 -8.52 17.36
C LEU A 160 15.50 -9.42 17.47
N ARG A 161 14.33 -8.84 17.61
CA ARG A 161 13.08 -9.58 17.82
C ARG A 161 12.63 -10.34 16.58
N VAL A 162 12.81 -9.76 15.40
CA VAL A 162 12.43 -10.39 14.13
C VAL A 162 13.44 -11.47 13.73
N SER A 163 14.74 -11.23 13.91
CA SER A 163 15.78 -12.24 13.64
C SER A 163 15.69 -13.43 14.61
N THR A 164 15.41 -13.18 15.89
CA THR A 164 15.20 -14.26 16.88
C THR A 164 13.98 -15.12 16.54
N ALA A 165 12.99 -14.57 15.80
CA ALA A 165 11.85 -15.34 15.29
C ALA A 165 12.21 -16.15 14.02
N GLY A 166 13.45 -16.09 13.57
CA GLY A 166 13.98 -16.89 12.46
C GLY A 166 13.90 -16.23 11.09
N TYR A 167 13.55 -14.95 11.00
CA TYR A 167 13.46 -14.22 9.73
C TYR A 167 14.76 -13.51 9.39
N ALA A 168 15.09 -13.39 8.09
CA ALA A 168 16.18 -12.56 7.63
C ALA A 168 15.76 -11.07 7.67
N VAL A 169 16.52 -10.23 8.38
CA VAL A 169 16.14 -8.83 8.63
C VAL A 169 17.13 -7.90 7.96
N ARG A 170 16.59 -6.85 7.34
CA ARG A 170 17.33 -5.66 6.93
C ARG A 170 16.68 -4.46 7.58
N VAL A 171 17.47 -3.41 7.83
CA VAL A 171 17.00 -2.19 8.48
C VAL A 171 17.33 -0.99 7.59
N ALA A 172 16.39 -0.07 7.48
CA ALA A 172 16.56 1.24 6.89
C ALA A 172 16.12 2.31 7.92
N PHE A 173 16.86 3.41 8.03
CA PHE A 173 16.61 4.46 9.02
C PHE A 173 15.85 5.66 8.44
N ASN A 174 15.56 5.64 7.15
CA ASN A 174 14.88 6.72 6.46
C ASN A 174 14.37 6.26 5.09
N PHE A 175 13.59 7.08 4.42
CA PHE A 175 13.03 6.79 3.10
C PHE A 175 14.12 6.58 2.03
N LYS A 176 15.19 7.36 2.06
CA LYS A 176 16.31 7.21 1.11
C LYS A 176 16.96 5.82 1.21
N GLN A 177 17.16 5.30 2.42
CA GLN A 177 17.67 3.95 2.62
C GLN A 177 16.65 2.88 2.22
N LEU A 178 15.36 3.07 2.51
CA LEU A 178 14.31 2.18 2.01
C LEU A 178 14.39 2.04 0.49
N ILE A 179 14.55 3.15 -0.25
CA ILE A 179 14.70 3.13 -1.70
C ILE A 179 15.93 2.30 -2.14
N ALA A 180 17.06 2.47 -1.46
CA ALA A 180 18.26 1.68 -1.76
C ALA A 180 18.03 0.19 -1.54
N GLU A 181 17.35 -0.18 -0.45
CA GLU A 181 17.05 -1.56 -0.09
C GLU A 181 16.09 -2.27 -1.08
N VAL A 182 15.08 -1.55 -1.60
CA VAL A 182 14.11 -2.14 -2.55
C VAL A 182 14.63 -2.20 -3.99
N ARG A 183 15.74 -1.54 -4.31
CA ARG A 183 16.44 -1.71 -5.60
C ARG A 183 17.15 -3.08 -5.71
N GLY A 184 17.49 -3.66 -4.58
CA GLY A 184 18.05 -5.01 -4.49
C GLY A 184 16.97 -6.10 -4.46
N PRO A 185 17.26 -7.27 -3.86
CA PRO A 185 16.27 -8.32 -3.67
C PRO A 185 15.11 -7.83 -2.80
N LEU A 186 13.89 -7.86 -3.35
CA LEU A 186 12.69 -7.35 -2.67
C LEU A 186 12.47 -8.06 -1.33
N PRO A 187 12.04 -7.33 -0.29
CA PRO A 187 11.58 -7.94 0.94
C PRO A 187 10.24 -8.67 0.72
N ASP A 188 9.96 -9.63 1.58
CA ASP A 188 8.69 -10.34 1.62
C ASP A 188 7.66 -9.62 2.52
N LEU A 189 8.16 -8.74 3.41
CA LEU A 189 7.36 -7.88 4.29
C LEU A 189 8.12 -6.59 4.58
N LEU A 190 7.39 -5.49 4.61
CA LEU A 190 7.85 -4.19 5.10
C LEU A 190 7.16 -3.85 6.42
N LEU A 191 7.96 -3.58 7.45
CA LEU A 191 7.50 -2.92 8.68
C LEU A 191 7.91 -1.46 8.57
N LEU A 192 6.95 -0.55 8.52
CA LEU A 192 7.17 0.86 8.18
C LEU A 192 6.70 1.77 9.31
N ASP A 193 7.63 2.54 9.88
CA ASP A 193 7.24 3.60 10.80
C ASP A 193 6.45 4.70 10.08
N VAL A 194 5.47 5.24 10.78
CA VAL A 194 4.69 6.38 10.31
C VAL A 194 5.53 7.67 10.31
N ASN A 195 6.37 7.85 11.34
CA ASN A 195 7.17 9.06 11.50
C ASN A 195 8.61 8.79 11.06
N LEU A 196 9.00 9.29 9.90
CA LEU A 196 10.39 9.24 9.42
C LEU A 196 10.92 10.65 9.21
N PRO A 197 12.24 10.88 9.37
CA PRO A 197 12.83 12.21 9.31
C PRO A 197 12.73 12.85 7.92
N ASP A 198 12.61 12.05 6.87
CA ASP A 198 12.57 12.47 5.48
C ASP A 198 11.23 12.17 4.79
N GLY A 199 10.17 11.81 5.57
CA GLY A 199 8.84 11.63 5.01
C GLY A 199 7.80 11.05 5.96
N ASP A 200 6.54 11.23 5.61
CA ASP A 200 5.40 10.61 6.28
C ASP A 200 5.24 9.16 5.76
N GLY A 201 5.15 8.19 6.67
CA GLY A 201 5.02 6.77 6.32
C GLY A 201 3.79 6.45 5.47
N PHE A 202 2.70 7.21 5.60
CA PHE A 202 1.51 7.03 4.74
C PHE A 202 1.78 7.50 3.31
N ASP A 203 2.53 8.58 3.11
CA ASP A 203 2.92 9.05 1.77
C ASP A 203 3.88 8.06 1.10
N ILE A 204 4.80 7.49 1.89
CA ILE A 204 5.70 6.41 1.45
C ILE A 204 4.89 5.18 1.06
N LEU A 205 3.93 4.76 1.88
CA LEU A 205 3.02 3.66 1.57
C LEU A 205 2.25 3.91 0.27
N GLY A 206 1.74 5.12 0.08
CA GLY A 206 1.07 5.53 -1.15
C GLY A 206 1.95 5.38 -2.40
N ARG A 207 3.23 5.72 -2.30
CA ARG A 207 4.21 5.52 -3.39
C ARG A 207 4.47 4.02 -3.62
N ILE A 208 4.66 3.24 -2.55
CA ILE A 208 4.81 1.77 -2.64
C ILE A 208 3.61 1.15 -3.37
N ARG A 209 2.40 1.60 -3.09
CA ARG A 209 1.19 1.06 -3.73
C ARG A 209 1.06 1.43 -5.20
N ARG A 210 1.64 2.54 -5.62
CA ARG A 210 1.71 2.94 -7.04
C ARG A 210 2.88 2.33 -7.80
N HIS A 211 3.89 1.85 -7.09
CA HIS A 211 5.08 1.28 -7.72
C HIS A 211 4.84 -0.14 -8.24
N ARG A 212 5.12 -0.39 -9.51
CA ARG A 212 4.85 -1.66 -10.21
C ARG A 212 5.30 -2.92 -9.44
N LYS A 213 6.55 -2.92 -8.96
CA LYS A 213 7.16 -4.08 -8.29
C LYS A 213 6.75 -4.20 -6.82
N LEU A 214 6.32 -3.10 -6.19
CA LEU A 214 6.07 -3.00 -4.75
C LEU A 214 4.58 -2.96 -4.37
N ALA A 215 3.68 -2.73 -5.34
CA ALA A 215 2.26 -2.55 -5.09
C ALA A 215 1.62 -3.67 -4.25
N LEU A 216 2.11 -4.90 -4.41
CA LEU A 216 1.63 -6.07 -3.70
C LEU A 216 2.51 -6.44 -2.47
N LEU A 217 3.58 -5.70 -2.20
CA LEU A 217 4.41 -5.93 -1.02
C LEU A 217 3.56 -5.79 0.24
N PRO A 218 3.55 -6.78 1.15
CA PRO A 218 2.93 -6.62 2.45
C PRO A 218 3.56 -5.47 3.24
N VAL A 219 2.73 -4.55 3.74
CA VAL A 219 3.20 -3.41 4.56
C VAL A 219 2.38 -3.35 5.84
N VAL A 220 3.06 -3.46 6.97
CA VAL A 220 2.49 -3.26 8.30
C VAL A 220 3.07 -1.96 8.86
N MET A 221 2.18 -1.04 9.25
CA MET A 221 2.59 0.24 9.82
C MET A 221 2.98 0.07 11.29
N LEU A 222 4.10 0.66 11.67
CA LEU A 222 4.52 0.80 13.07
C LEU A 222 4.13 2.22 13.51
N THR A 223 3.36 2.36 14.57
CA THR A 223 2.88 3.68 14.98
C THR A 223 2.79 3.83 16.49
N ALA A 224 3.14 5.02 16.98
CA ALA A 224 2.79 5.45 18.33
C ALA A 224 1.37 6.06 18.38
N ARG A 225 0.73 6.23 17.21
CA ARG A 225 -0.56 6.89 17.06
C ARG A 225 -1.67 5.85 16.86
N THR A 226 -2.71 5.92 17.69
CA THR A 226 -3.93 5.11 17.56
C THR A 226 -5.12 5.98 17.15
N ASP A 227 -4.87 7.18 16.60
CA ASP A 227 -5.93 8.09 16.16
C ASP A 227 -6.78 7.43 15.06
N PRO A 228 -8.12 7.48 15.17
CA PRO A 228 -9.02 6.94 14.14
C PRO A 228 -8.75 7.49 12.74
N GLN A 229 -8.27 8.74 12.65
CA GLN A 229 -7.94 9.36 11.35
C GLN A 229 -6.70 8.70 10.72
N ASP A 230 -5.67 8.39 11.52
CA ASP A 230 -4.47 7.70 11.03
C ASP A 230 -4.79 6.26 10.60
N VAL A 231 -5.62 5.54 11.38
CA VAL A 231 -6.08 4.19 11.02
C VAL A 231 -6.89 4.22 9.72
N ARG A 232 -7.80 5.20 9.56
CA ARG A 232 -8.56 5.40 8.33
C ARG A 232 -7.64 5.69 7.15
N ARG A 233 -6.72 6.65 7.31
CA ARG A 233 -5.75 7.03 6.26
C ARG A 233 -4.96 5.83 5.77
N GLY A 234 -4.43 5.03 6.67
CA GLY A 234 -3.68 3.84 6.27
C GLY A 234 -4.52 2.77 5.61
N LEU A 235 -5.78 2.58 6.04
CA LEU A 235 -6.72 1.68 5.34
C LEU A 235 -6.94 2.15 3.91
N GLU A 236 -7.22 3.44 3.71
CA GLU A 236 -7.46 4.05 2.40
C GLU A 236 -6.22 3.98 1.49
N VAL A 237 -5.04 4.25 2.04
CA VAL A 237 -3.77 4.17 1.32
C VAL A 237 -3.34 2.72 1.06
N GLY A 238 -3.85 1.77 1.83
CA GLY A 238 -3.65 0.35 1.58
C GLY A 238 -2.61 -0.34 2.47
N ALA A 239 -2.54 0.00 3.75
CA ALA A 239 -1.81 -0.80 4.73
C ALA A 239 -2.41 -2.21 4.85
N ASP A 240 -1.58 -3.19 5.17
CA ASP A 240 -2.03 -4.57 5.45
C ASP A 240 -2.28 -4.79 6.95
N GLY A 241 -1.79 -3.88 7.78
CA GLY A 241 -2.00 -3.91 9.22
C GLY A 241 -1.28 -2.79 9.94
N TYR A 242 -1.50 -2.77 11.26
CA TYR A 242 -0.90 -1.85 12.20
C TYR A 242 -0.35 -2.59 13.42
N ILE A 243 0.75 -2.08 13.96
CA ILE A 243 1.29 -2.46 15.26
C ILE A 243 1.58 -1.17 16.03
N THR A 244 1.03 -1.05 17.26
CA THR A 244 1.29 0.12 18.11
C THR A 244 2.59 -0.01 18.87
N LYS A 245 3.33 1.07 18.97
CA LYS A 245 4.51 1.21 19.83
C LYS A 245 4.09 1.60 21.27
N PRO A 246 4.70 1.06 22.33
CA PRO A 246 5.68 -0.03 22.33
C PRO A 246 5.01 -1.40 22.13
N TYR A 247 5.57 -2.25 21.29
CA TYR A 247 5.01 -3.57 20.99
C TYR A 247 5.81 -4.71 21.64
N SER A 248 5.11 -5.77 22.07
CA SER A 248 5.75 -6.97 22.59
C SER A 248 6.33 -7.84 21.47
N LYS A 249 7.32 -8.70 21.83
CA LYS A 249 7.87 -9.70 20.89
C LYS A 249 6.76 -10.59 20.31
N LYS A 250 5.82 -11.04 21.13
CA LYS A 250 4.72 -11.94 20.75
C LYS A 250 3.84 -11.32 19.67
N ILE A 251 3.35 -10.11 19.89
CA ILE A 251 2.45 -9.40 18.94
C ILE A 251 3.08 -9.29 17.57
N ARG A 252 4.35 -8.85 17.49
CA ARG A 252 5.03 -8.69 16.21
C ARG A 252 5.23 -10.01 15.49
N THR A 253 5.70 -11.04 16.19
CA THR A 253 5.93 -12.36 15.58
C THR A 253 4.63 -12.97 15.05
N GLU A 254 3.54 -12.84 15.81
CA GLU A 254 2.23 -13.30 15.36
C GLU A 254 1.72 -12.52 14.15
N CYS A 255 1.86 -11.19 14.14
CA CYS A 255 1.49 -10.37 12.98
C CYS A 255 2.28 -10.76 11.73
N ILE A 256 3.61 -10.89 11.83
CA ILE A 256 4.45 -11.31 10.70
C ILE A 256 4.01 -12.68 10.19
N ARG A 257 3.76 -13.64 11.07
CA ARG A 257 3.30 -14.97 10.70
C ARG A 257 1.94 -14.95 10.03
N CYS A 258 1.00 -14.17 10.52
CA CYS A 258 -0.32 -14.03 9.93
C CYS A 258 -0.28 -13.38 8.54
N VAL A 259 0.58 -12.38 8.35
CA VAL A 259 0.72 -11.68 7.07
C VAL A 259 1.40 -12.54 6.02
N LEU A 260 2.46 -13.26 6.39
CA LEU A 260 3.31 -14.01 5.46
C LEU A 260 2.86 -15.46 5.28
N LYS A 261 2.12 -16.02 6.24
CA LYS A 261 1.69 -17.44 6.22
C LYS A 261 2.84 -18.37 5.80
N PRO A 262 4.00 -18.37 6.51
CA PRO A 262 5.12 -19.23 6.17
C PRO A 262 4.73 -20.71 6.24
N ALA A 263 5.40 -21.54 5.42
CA ALA A 263 5.18 -22.99 5.39
C ALA A 263 5.62 -23.67 6.69
#